data_968f595c74836fcadb5fe8247eba8101
#
_entry.id   968f595c74836fcadb5fe8247eba8101
#
_cell.length_a   1.000
_cell.length_b   1.000
_cell.length_c   1.000
_cell.angle_alpha   90.00
_cell.angle_beta   90.00
_cell.angle_gamma   90.00
#
_symmetry.space_group_name_H-M   'P 1'
#
loop_
_entity.id
_entity.type
_entity.pdbx_description
1 polymer ?
#
loop_
_entity_poly.entity_id
_entity_poly.type
_entity_poly.pdbx_seq_one_letter_code
_entity_poly.pdbx_strand_id
1 'polypeptide(L)'
;NADIMKTDLDSLIKQEFDGLKVAVCANLPYYITSPVIMKLLESEIPAEAITVMVQKEAAQRLCARMGTREAGAITAAVNYYGSVELLFNVSRGSFMPAPNVDSAVIQIRPDNKYRNKIDDRELYFRVIKGAFAQRRKTLANSLNASIGVEKTVIYDILKEMGLKETIRCEQLN
;
A
#
# COMPACT_ATOMS: atom_id res chain seq x y z
N ASN A 1 -19.34 14.68 -12.13
CA ASN A 1 -18.90 13.34 -12.49
C ASN A 1 -17.54 13.43 -13.19
N ALA A 2 -16.50 12.79 -12.64
CA ALA A 2 -15.14 12.85 -13.14
C ALA A 2 -14.40 11.53 -12.88
N ASP A 3 -13.32 11.30 -13.63
CA ASP A 3 -12.39 10.19 -13.41
C ASP A 3 -11.47 10.54 -12.23
N ILE A 4 -11.57 9.75 -11.15
CA ILE A 4 -10.75 9.96 -9.95
C ILE A 4 -9.25 9.98 -10.25
N MET A 5 -8.78 9.18 -11.22
CA MET A 5 -7.37 9.13 -11.57
C MET A 5 -6.86 10.43 -12.21
N LYS A 6 -7.75 11.24 -12.78
CA LYS A 6 -7.46 12.53 -13.44
C LYS A 6 -7.83 13.74 -12.59
N THR A 7 -8.59 13.53 -11.52
CA THR A 7 -9.06 14.62 -10.65
C THR A 7 -7.92 15.12 -9.76
N ASP A 8 -7.79 16.43 -9.64
CA ASP A 8 -6.98 17.10 -8.62
C ASP A 8 -7.76 17.06 -7.30
N LEU A 9 -7.41 16.10 -6.44
CA LEU A 9 -8.11 15.89 -5.18
C LEU A 9 -7.85 16.99 -4.17
N ASP A 10 -6.66 17.57 -4.15
CA ASP A 10 -6.29 18.62 -3.20
C ASP A 10 -7.08 19.90 -3.48
N SER A 11 -7.16 20.29 -4.75
CA SER A 11 -7.98 21.44 -5.16
C SER A 11 -9.47 21.20 -4.91
N LEU A 12 -9.98 20.00 -5.22
CA LEU A 12 -11.38 19.64 -4.98
C LEU A 12 -11.74 19.70 -3.49
N ILE A 13 -10.92 19.12 -2.63
CA ILE A 13 -11.18 19.11 -1.18
C ILE A 13 -11.13 20.52 -0.60
N LYS A 14 -10.17 21.35 -1.01
CA LYS A 14 -10.11 22.75 -0.58
C LYS A 14 -11.31 23.55 -1.02
N GLN A 15 -11.80 23.32 -2.23
CA GLN A 15 -12.95 24.06 -2.78
C GLN A 15 -14.28 23.65 -2.12
N GLU A 16 -14.51 22.33 -1.92
CA GLU A 16 -15.81 21.82 -1.53
C GLU A 16 -15.92 21.49 -0.02
N PHE A 17 -14.78 21.30 0.68
CA PHE A 17 -14.74 20.82 2.07
C PHE A 17 -13.84 21.66 2.98
N ASP A 18 -13.59 22.93 2.63
CA ASP A 18 -12.72 23.81 3.41
C ASP A 18 -13.16 23.88 4.89
N GLY A 19 -12.21 23.60 5.79
CA GLY A 19 -12.44 23.58 7.24
C GLY A 19 -13.26 22.39 7.75
N LEU A 20 -13.69 21.45 6.88
CA LEU A 20 -14.46 20.27 7.28
C LEU A 20 -13.56 19.06 7.47
N LYS A 21 -14.01 18.14 8.35
CA LYS A 21 -13.42 16.81 8.46
C LYS A 21 -13.83 15.97 7.27
N VAL A 22 -12.87 15.35 6.61
CA VAL A 22 -13.09 14.57 5.40
C VAL A 22 -12.99 13.08 5.71
N ALA A 23 -13.96 12.30 5.22
CA ALA A 23 -13.86 10.85 5.16
C ALA A 23 -14.16 10.40 3.73
N VAL A 24 -13.33 9.47 3.22
CA VAL A 24 -13.54 8.87 1.91
C VAL A 24 -14.24 7.53 2.08
N CYS A 25 -15.34 7.33 1.34
CA CYS A 25 -16.04 6.05 1.29
C CYS A 25 -16.28 5.67 -0.17
N ALA A 26 -15.78 4.49 -0.60
CA ALA A 26 -15.89 4.08 -1.99
C ALA A 26 -16.01 2.56 -2.18
N ASN A 27 -16.83 2.17 -3.17
CA ASN A 27 -16.79 0.85 -3.77
C ASN A 27 -15.86 0.93 -4.99
N LEU A 28 -14.67 0.34 -4.90
CA LEU A 28 -13.65 0.46 -5.94
C LEU A 28 -13.81 -0.63 -7.00
N PRO A 29 -13.72 -0.29 -8.30
CA PRO A 29 -13.55 -1.29 -9.33
C PRO A 29 -12.27 -2.08 -9.10
N TYR A 30 -12.35 -3.42 -9.17
CA TYR A 30 -11.26 -4.30 -8.77
C TYR A 30 -9.94 -4.07 -9.51
N TYR A 31 -10.02 -3.70 -10.80
CA TYR A 31 -8.84 -3.50 -11.66
C TYR A 31 -8.04 -2.22 -11.37
N ILE A 32 -8.60 -1.26 -10.60
CA ILE A 32 -7.94 -0.01 -10.24
C ILE A 32 -7.80 0.20 -8.73
N THR A 33 -8.07 -0.82 -7.93
CA THR A 33 -8.04 -0.73 -6.46
C THR A 33 -6.74 -0.11 -5.94
N SER A 34 -5.59 -0.68 -6.27
CA SER A 34 -4.29 -0.19 -5.78
C SER A 34 -3.95 1.22 -6.28
N PRO A 35 -4.09 1.55 -7.57
CA PRO A 35 -3.88 2.91 -8.05
C PRO A 35 -4.75 3.95 -7.35
N VAL A 36 -6.03 3.67 -7.11
CA VAL A 36 -6.93 4.62 -6.44
C VAL A 36 -6.54 4.83 -4.98
N ILE A 37 -6.27 3.73 -4.24
CA ILE A 37 -5.82 3.82 -2.85
C ILE A 37 -4.53 4.64 -2.75
N MET A 38 -3.54 4.34 -3.61
CA MET A 38 -2.28 5.10 -3.60
C MET A 38 -2.51 6.58 -3.93
N LYS A 39 -3.32 6.90 -4.94
CA LYS A 39 -3.65 8.28 -5.26
C LYS A 39 -4.29 9.03 -4.08
N LEU A 40 -5.23 8.41 -3.36
CA LEU A 40 -5.85 9.00 -2.17
C LEU A 40 -4.83 9.25 -1.05
N LEU A 41 -3.86 8.35 -0.87
CA LEU A 41 -2.83 8.47 0.15
C LEU A 41 -1.72 9.46 -0.22
N GLU A 42 -1.42 9.57 -1.52
CA GLU A 42 -0.38 10.47 -2.05
C GLU A 42 -0.84 11.91 -2.16
N SER A 43 -2.13 12.15 -2.35
CA SER A 43 -2.71 13.49 -2.51
C SER A 43 -2.81 14.30 -1.21
N GLU A 44 -2.34 13.77 -0.08
CA GLU A 44 -2.26 14.49 1.20
C GLU A 44 -3.57 15.16 1.67
N ILE A 45 -4.72 14.70 1.14
CA ILE A 45 -6.02 15.16 1.60
C ILE A 45 -6.17 14.92 3.11
N PRO A 46 -6.79 15.86 3.86
CA PRO A 46 -6.95 15.75 5.30
C PRO A 46 -8.03 14.72 5.68
N ALA A 47 -7.93 13.51 5.13
CA ALA A 47 -8.89 12.46 5.41
C ALA A 47 -8.63 11.82 6.78
N GLU A 48 -9.64 11.80 7.64
CA GLU A 48 -9.60 11.07 8.91
C GLU A 48 -9.67 9.55 8.70
N ALA A 49 -10.35 9.11 7.64
CA ALA A 49 -10.46 7.72 7.27
C ALA A 49 -10.75 7.55 5.76
N ILE A 50 -10.21 6.48 5.20
CA ILE A 50 -10.48 6.02 3.84
C ILE A 50 -11.06 4.61 3.94
N THR A 51 -12.37 4.48 3.77
CA THR A 51 -13.09 3.21 3.85
C THR A 51 -13.44 2.74 2.45
N VAL A 52 -12.93 1.59 2.05
CA VAL A 52 -13.12 1.10 0.69
C VAL A 52 -13.51 -0.38 0.66
N MET A 53 -14.38 -0.72 -0.29
CA MET A 53 -14.69 -2.10 -0.61
C MET A 53 -13.82 -2.55 -1.79
N VAL A 54 -13.13 -3.68 -1.60
CA VAL A 54 -12.16 -4.23 -2.55
C VAL A 54 -12.31 -5.75 -2.62
N GLN A 55 -11.64 -6.42 -3.56
CA GLN A 55 -11.57 -7.89 -3.56
C GLN A 55 -10.96 -8.40 -2.25
N LYS A 56 -11.47 -9.52 -1.75
CA LYS A 56 -10.99 -10.15 -0.50
C LYS A 56 -9.48 -10.42 -0.51
N GLU A 57 -8.92 -10.88 -1.63
CA GLU A 57 -7.48 -11.09 -1.77
C GLU A 57 -6.69 -9.77 -1.68
N ALA A 58 -7.20 -8.70 -2.29
CA ALA A 58 -6.57 -7.38 -2.20
C ALA A 58 -6.63 -6.85 -0.75
N ALA A 59 -7.75 -7.03 -0.06
CA ALA A 59 -7.89 -6.69 1.35
C ALA A 59 -6.88 -7.45 2.22
N GLN A 60 -6.72 -8.75 2.00
CA GLN A 60 -5.74 -9.58 2.72
C GLN A 60 -4.32 -9.06 2.55
N ARG A 61 -3.94 -8.65 1.33
CA ARG A 61 -2.61 -8.06 1.06
C ARG A 61 -2.45 -6.68 1.70
N LEU A 62 -3.47 -5.82 1.60
CA LEU A 62 -3.44 -4.47 2.19
C LEU A 62 -3.34 -4.51 3.71
N CYS A 63 -4.07 -5.44 4.36
CA CYS A 63 -4.11 -5.62 5.81
C CYS A 63 -3.05 -6.61 6.33
N ALA A 64 -2.19 -7.16 5.46
CA ALA A 64 -1.18 -8.12 5.88
C ALA A 64 -0.17 -7.47 6.84
N ARG A 65 0.30 -8.25 7.80
CA ARG A 65 1.41 -7.84 8.66
C ARG A 65 2.72 -7.99 7.87
N MET A 66 3.59 -6.99 7.95
CA MET A 66 4.95 -7.10 7.43
C MET A 66 5.67 -8.29 8.09
N GLY A 67 6.57 -8.94 7.35
CA GLY A 67 7.20 -10.18 7.80
C GLY A 67 6.39 -11.45 7.52
N THR A 68 5.23 -11.34 6.86
CA THR A 68 4.41 -12.50 6.46
C THR A 68 4.40 -12.71 4.95
N ARG A 69 4.01 -13.90 4.53
CA ARG A 69 3.95 -14.28 3.11
C ARG A 69 2.94 -13.45 2.31
N GLU A 70 1.88 -13.00 2.95
CA GLU A 70 0.81 -12.19 2.35
C GLU A 70 1.26 -10.76 2.06
N ALA A 71 2.26 -10.26 2.80
CA ALA A 71 2.79 -8.92 2.61
C ALA A 71 3.39 -8.72 1.21
N GLY A 72 3.23 -7.53 0.68
CA GLY A 72 3.71 -7.12 -0.63
C GLY A 72 4.11 -5.64 -0.65
N ALA A 73 4.55 -5.16 -1.82
CA ALA A 73 4.89 -3.76 -2.00
C ALA A 73 3.74 -2.83 -1.59
N ILE A 74 2.49 -3.19 -1.90
CA ILE A 74 1.32 -2.40 -1.53
C ILE A 74 1.09 -2.36 -0.01
N THR A 75 1.39 -3.46 0.70
CA THR A 75 1.32 -3.51 2.16
C THR A 75 2.29 -2.50 2.78
N ALA A 76 3.55 -2.51 2.35
CA ALA A 76 4.57 -1.58 2.82
C ALA A 76 4.20 -0.12 2.45
N ALA A 77 3.71 0.10 1.22
CA ALA A 77 3.32 1.41 0.75
C ALA A 77 2.16 2.01 1.57
N VAL A 78 1.12 1.23 1.86
CA VAL A 78 -0.01 1.72 2.67
C VAL A 78 0.41 1.96 4.11
N ASN A 79 1.23 1.08 4.70
CA ASN A 79 1.74 1.26 6.05
C ASN A 79 2.63 2.50 6.21
N TYR A 80 3.25 2.99 5.14
CA TYR A 80 3.98 4.27 5.16
C TYR A 80 3.04 5.46 5.43
N TYR A 81 1.81 5.41 4.89
CA TYR A 81 0.84 6.49 5.02
C TYR A 81 -0.08 6.37 6.22
N GLY A 82 -0.26 5.18 6.77
CA GLY A 82 -1.19 4.98 7.88
C GLY A 82 -1.38 3.53 8.28
N SER A 83 -2.30 3.31 9.19
CA SER A 83 -2.75 1.98 9.60
C SER A 83 -3.91 1.51 8.74
N VAL A 84 -4.01 0.21 8.54
CA VAL A 84 -5.09 -0.42 7.76
C VAL A 84 -5.70 -1.57 8.55
N GLU A 85 -7.02 -1.64 8.55
CA GLU A 85 -7.77 -2.72 9.19
C GLU A 85 -8.87 -3.28 8.30
N LEU A 86 -9.12 -4.58 8.43
CA LEU A 86 -10.25 -5.27 7.82
C LEU A 86 -11.47 -5.07 8.71
N LEU A 87 -12.52 -4.43 8.19
CA LEU A 87 -13.76 -4.24 8.92
C LEU A 87 -14.65 -5.47 8.84
N PHE A 88 -14.98 -5.91 7.63
CA PHE A 88 -15.82 -7.10 7.40
C PHE A 88 -15.70 -7.65 5.97
N ASN A 89 -16.10 -8.91 5.81
CA ASN A 89 -16.20 -9.54 4.49
C ASN A 89 -17.60 -9.37 3.90
N VAL A 90 -17.67 -9.30 2.55
CA VAL A 90 -18.93 -9.22 1.80
C VAL A 90 -18.95 -10.38 0.82
N SER A 91 -19.98 -11.26 0.96
CA SER A 91 -20.16 -12.38 0.05
C SER A 91 -20.47 -11.90 -1.37
N ARG A 92 -19.92 -12.60 -2.36
CA ARG A 92 -20.25 -12.37 -3.78
C ARG A 92 -21.76 -12.49 -4.07
N GLY A 93 -22.49 -13.27 -3.28
CA GLY A 93 -23.93 -13.39 -3.38
C GLY A 93 -24.73 -12.13 -3.02
N SER A 94 -24.08 -11.12 -2.43
CA SER A 94 -24.69 -9.82 -2.10
C SER A 94 -24.79 -8.87 -3.30
N PHE A 95 -24.33 -9.28 -4.49
CA PHE A 95 -24.28 -8.44 -5.67
C PHE A 95 -25.10 -9.00 -6.85
N MET A 96 -25.63 -8.13 -7.68
CA MET A 96 -26.35 -8.46 -8.88
C MET A 96 -25.80 -7.62 -10.06
N PRO A 97 -25.13 -8.20 -11.06
CA PRO A 97 -24.71 -9.61 -11.14
C PRO A 97 -23.63 -9.94 -10.10
N ALA A 98 -23.59 -11.21 -9.67
CA ALA A 98 -22.61 -11.68 -8.70
C ALA A 98 -21.18 -11.68 -9.33
N PRO A 99 -20.17 -11.10 -8.64
CA PRO A 99 -18.79 -11.20 -9.09
C PRO A 99 -18.24 -12.61 -8.87
N ASN A 100 -17.07 -12.89 -9.46
CA ASN A 100 -16.43 -14.21 -9.34
C ASN A 100 -15.80 -14.47 -7.97
N VAL A 101 -15.56 -13.42 -7.18
CA VAL A 101 -14.85 -13.48 -5.88
C VAL A 101 -15.60 -12.68 -4.81
N ASP A 102 -15.37 -13.04 -3.55
CA ASP A 102 -15.86 -12.26 -2.42
C ASP A 102 -15.13 -10.92 -2.33
N SER A 103 -15.78 -9.97 -1.70
CA SER A 103 -15.25 -8.66 -1.36
C SER A 103 -14.96 -8.55 0.13
N ALA A 104 -14.27 -7.48 0.50
CA ALA A 104 -14.08 -7.09 1.87
C ALA A 104 -14.05 -5.56 1.98
N VAL A 105 -14.51 -5.04 3.09
CA VAL A 105 -14.41 -3.62 3.42
C VAL A 105 -13.24 -3.44 4.36
N ILE A 106 -12.34 -2.54 3.98
CA ILE A 106 -11.18 -2.13 4.77
C ILE A 106 -11.26 -0.65 5.10
N GLN A 107 -10.61 -0.26 6.17
CA GLN A 107 -10.45 1.14 6.53
C GLN A 107 -8.97 1.45 6.68
N ILE A 108 -8.52 2.54 6.06
CA ILE A 108 -7.20 3.10 6.21
C ILE A 108 -7.34 4.40 7.00
N ARG A 109 -6.55 4.53 8.06
CA ARG A 109 -6.44 5.76 8.86
C ARG A 109 -5.07 6.38 8.60
N PRO A 110 -4.99 7.47 7.82
CA PRO A 110 -3.72 8.15 7.58
C PRO A 110 -3.09 8.60 8.89
N ASP A 111 -1.78 8.39 9.02
CA ASP A 111 -0.97 8.86 10.13
C ASP A 111 0.46 9.22 9.65
N ASN A 112 1.26 9.80 10.54
CA ASN A 112 2.63 10.20 10.23
C ASN A 112 3.69 9.31 10.90
N LYS A 113 3.28 8.14 11.43
CA LYS A 113 4.15 7.27 12.23
C LYS A 113 5.46 6.91 11.53
N TYR A 114 5.40 6.57 10.24
CA TYR A 114 6.55 6.19 9.44
C TYR A 114 7.05 7.32 8.54
N ARG A 115 6.17 8.23 8.09
CA ARG A 115 6.54 9.38 7.25
C ARG A 115 7.65 10.23 7.89
N ASN A 116 7.55 10.48 9.19
CA ASN A 116 8.54 11.27 9.95
C ASN A 116 9.88 10.56 10.17
N LYS A 117 10.01 9.27 9.78
CA LYS A 117 11.24 8.47 9.95
C LYS A 117 12.00 8.27 8.66
N ILE A 118 11.47 8.71 7.54
CA ILE A 118 11.99 8.44 6.20
C ILE A 118 12.30 9.78 5.55
N ASP A 119 13.58 10.09 5.42
CA ASP A 119 14.07 11.35 4.87
C ASP A 119 13.88 11.42 3.34
N ASP A 120 14.09 10.30 2.65
CA ASP A 120 13.94 10.20 1.19
C ASP A 120 12.77 9.26 0.82
N ARG A 121 11.61 9.88 0.58
CA ARG A 121 10.39 9.18 0.16
C ARG A 121 10.55 8.47 -1.18
N GLU A 122 11.21 9.10 -2.14
CA GLU A 122 11.37 8.53 -3.48
C GLU A 122 12.24 7.28 -3.43
N LEU A 123 13.36 7.35 -2.72
CA LEU A 123 14.23 6.20 -2.49
C LEU A 123 13.48 5.08 -1.76
N TYR A 124 12.70 5.40 -0.74
CA TYR A 124 11.90 4.42 0.01
C TYR A 124 10.98 3.62 -0.91
N PHE A 125 10.16 4.29 -1.73
CA PHE A 125 9.24 3.61 -2.65
C PHE A 125 9.97 2.85 -3.75
N ARG A 126 11.10 3.37 -4.24
CA ARG A 126 11.96 2.67 -5.20
C ARG A 126 12.53 1.38 -4.62
N VAL A 127 13.01 1.42 -3.36
CA VAL A 127 13.52 0.24 -2.66
C VAL A 127 12.41 -0.78 -2.42
N ILE A 128 11.24 -0.39 -1.92
CA ILE A 128 10.09 -1.29 -1.74
C ILE A 128 9.73 -1.97 -3.06
N LYS A 129 9.52 -1.19 -4.11
CA LYS A 129 9.15 -1.73 -5.42
C LYS A 129 10.20 -2.70 -5.93
N GLY A 130 11.48 -2.37 -5.79
CA GLY A 130 12.59 -3.22 -6.18
C GLY A 130 12.71 -4.49 -5.35
N ALA A 131 12.52 -4.40 -4.04
CA ALA A 131 12.57 -5.53 -3.11
C ALA A 131 11.50 -6.59 -3.42
N PHE A 132 10.27 -6.16 -3.71
CA PHE A 132 9.15 -7.04 -4.03
C PHE A 132 9.05 -7.44 -5.51
N ALA A 133 9.90 -6.92 -6.39
CA ALA A 133 9.85 -7.20 -7.83
C ALA A 133 10.07 -8.69 -8.15
N GLN A 134 10.90 -9.37 -7.37
CA GLN A 134 11.25 -10.79 -7.57
C GLN A 134 11.08 -11.59 -6.28
N ARG A 135 9.84 -11.82 -5.84
CA ARG A 135 9.50 -12.48 -4.55
C ARG A 135 10.21 -13.82 -4.28
N ARG A 136 10.53 -14.60 -5.31
CA ARG A 136 11.23 -15.90 -5.19
C ARG A 136 12.75 -15.78 -5.02
N LYS A 137 13.31 -14.57 -5.16
CA LYS A 137 14.75 -14.30 -5.01
C LYS A 137 15.06 -13.73 -3.63
N THR A 138 16.34 -13.75 -3.26
CA THR A 138 16.82 -13.04 -2.08
C THR A 138 16.66 -11.53 -2.27
N LEU A 139 16.60 -10.78 -1.18
CA LEU A 139 16.50 -9.33 -1.20
C LEU A 139 17.62 -8.70 -2.03
N ALA A 140 18.87 -9.16 -1.82
CA ALA A 140 20.02 -8.67 -2.58
C ALA A 140 19.88 -8.92 -4.09
N ASN A 141 19.41 -10.10 -4.50
CA ASN A 141 19.19 -10.39 -5.92
C ASN A 141 18.06 -9.55 -6.51
N SER A 142 16.96 -9.33 -5.77
CA SER A 142 15.84 -8.54 -6.24
C SER A 142 16.20 -7.06 -6.40
N LEU A 143 16.86 -6.47 -5.42
CA LEU A 143 17.31 -5.07 -5.48
C LEU A 143 18.38 -4.84 -6.54
N ASN A 144 19.38 -5.71 -6.66
CA ASN A 144 20.39 -5.60 -7.70
C ASN A 144 19.76 -5.61 -9.10
N ALA A 145 18.85 -6.56 -9.37
CA ALA A 145 18.21 -6.69 -10.68
C ALA A 145 17.22 -5.55 -11.00
N SER A 146 16.58 -4.95 -10.00
CA SER A 146 15.50 -3.99 -10.23
C SER A 146 15.91 -2.53 -10.11
N ILE A 147 16.87 -2.21 -9.26
CA ILE A 147 17.32 -0.82 -9.04
C ILE A 147 18.85 -0.64 -9.16
N GLY A 148 19.57 -1.69 -9.53
CA GLY A 148 21.01 -1.62 -9.87
C GLY A 148 21.94 -1.46 -8.66
N VAL A 149 21.46 -1.67 -7.42
CA VAL A 149 22.34 -1.60 -6.23
C VAL A 149 23.26 -2.81 -6.20
N GLU A 150 24.55 -2.58 -6.01
CA GLU A 150 25.58 -3.62 -5.88
C GLU A 150 25.27 -4.56 -4.73
N LYS A 151 25.40 -5.89 -4.95
CA LYS A 151 25.08 -6.89 -3.93
C LYS A 151 25.97 -6.78 -2.69
N THR A 152 27.22 -6.40 -2.86
CA THR A 152 28.16 -6.16 -1.76
C THR A 152 27.64 -5.11 -0.80
N VAL A 153 27.16 -3.98 -1.32
CA VAL A 153 26.55 -2.91 -0.51
C VAL A 153 25.33 -3.42 0.25
N ILE A 154 24.47 -4.22 -0.42
CA ILE A 154 23.28 -4.78 0.23
C ILE A 154 23.68 -5.77 1.33
N TYR A 155 24.68 -6.61 1.12
CA TYR A 155 25.18 -7.56 2.14
C TYR A 155 25.77 -6.84 3.34
N ASP A 156 26.51 -5.77 3.14
CA ASP A 156 27.06 -4.96 4.24
C ASP A 156 25.94 -4.36 5.08
N ILE A 157 24.91 -3.79 4.46
CA ILE A 157 23.72 -3.25 5.15
C ILE A 157 22.98 -4.37 5.93
N LEU A 158 22.76 -5.53 5.29
CA LEU A 158 22.09 -6.66 5.96
C LEU A 158 22.87 -7.14 7.18
N LYS A 159 24.19 -7.18 7.08
CA LYS A 159 25.08 -7.54 8.18
C LYS A 159 25.02 -6.55 9.33
N GLU A 160 25.02 -5.25 9.04
CA GLU A 160 24.83 -4.19 10.05
C GLU A 160 23.48 -4.31 10.75
N MET A 161 22.44 -4.72 10.03
CA MET A 161 21.10 -4.95 10.58
C MET A 161 20.96 -6.30 11.30
N GLY A 162 21.99 -7.15 11.33
CA GLY A 162 21.93 -8.50 11.91
C GLY A 162 21.04 -9.47 11.11
N LEU A 163 20.83 -9.21 9.82
CA LEU A 163 20.01 -10.01 8.94
C LEU A 163 20.85 -10.97 8.07
N LYS A 164 20.26 -12.09 7.66
CA LYS A 164 20.93 -13.06 6.79
C LYS A 164 20.98 -12.56 5.36
N GLU A 165 22.09 -12.80 4.64
CA GLU A 165 22.23 -12.49 3.21
C GLU A 165 21.20 -13.21 2.33
N THR A 166 20.68 -14.35 2.78
CA THR A 166 19.65 -15.14 2.09
C THR A 166 18.23 -14.65 2.33
N ILE A 167 18.04 -13.60 3.14
CA ILE A 167 16.71 -13.07 3.49
C ILE A 167 15.93 -12.69 2.24
N ARG A 168 14.63 -12.93 2.26
CA ARG A 168 13.70 -12.47 1.24
C ARG A 168 12.91 -11.26 1.73
N CYS A 169 12.42 -10.45 0.81
CA CYS A 169 11.68 -9.24 1.13
C CYS A 169 10.48 -9.49 2.07
N GLU A 170 9.74 -10.57 1.85
CA GLU A 170 8.57 -10.93 2.65
C GLU A 170 8.89 -11.30 4.11
N GLN A 171 10.15 -11.50 4.46
CA GLN A 171 10.62 -11.84 5.81
C GLN A 171 11.05 -10.60 6.62
N LEU A 172 11.08 -9.42 5.99
CA LEU A 172 11.36 -8.15 6.66
C LEU A 172 10.14 -7.66 7.43
N ASN A 173 10.34 -7.16 8.63
CA ASN A 173 9.31 -6.63 9.53
C ASN A 173 9.64 -5.21 10.04
#